data_c2b8a49361e4e340cbed979083c03083
#
_entry.id   c2b8a49361e4e340cbed979083c03083
#
_cell.length_a   1.000
_cell.length_b   1.000
_cell.length_c   1.000
_cell.angle_alpha   90.00
_cell.angle_beta   90.00
_cell.angle_gamma   90.00
#
_symmetry.space_group_name_H-M   'P 1'
#
loop_
_entity.id
_entity.type
_entity.pdbx_description
1 polymer ?
#
loop_
_entity_poly.entity_id
_entity_poly.type
_entity_poly.pdbx_seq_one_letter_code
_entity_poly.pdbx_strand_id
1 'polypeptide(L)'
;KNFRIEKIKERPVNKKKLLRRTLITVSMAVIFGLVACFTFLVLEPVISNWLYPEEEPQVVVFPEDQDEMSPEQMLAENMQQENQNSQSSSVPGEVMEQEQIRELLSGIILDLDNYKQIYSALAQYVAEMNRSMVTVTGVSSGVDWFNNVNESKNQSSGVIIAQNGKQLLILTDYSPVKQADDIIVTFNNGTQADASLKEKDETTGLAVIAVELDTLNEDFLKNDITIATLGSSNIKDIAGLPVVALGRPMGTNGSLGYGIITSSASESAASDTTYRILQTNIVGSQNAGGVLFNLQGQVIGIITNGKSATDMKNMVCAYGITELKRHIEKMSNGEKFAYLGLKGVDVTEEANSELGVPYGAYIKEVEMDSPAMLAGIQQGDVITGFGERVIISFDEYTNSLLSMKPGDSVELTIMRQSQQEYKEMKFDITLTVLK
;
A
#
# COMPACT_ATOMS: atom_id res chain seq x y z
N LYS A 1 97.73 29.11 28.11
CA LYS A 1 96.36 29.73 28.17
C LYS A 1 95.38 28.64 28.58
N ASN A 2 95.02 28.63 29.89
CA ASN A 2 94.02 27.69 30.40
C ASN A 2 92.63 28.30 30.23
N PHE A 3 91.80 27.69 29.47
CA PHE A 3 90.40 28.00 29.42
C PHE A 3 89.67 27.35 30.61
N ARG A 4 89.04 28.13 31.48
CA ARG A 4 88.15 27.66 32.55
C ARG A 4 86.81 27.26 31.89
N ILE A 5 86.43 26.03 32.04
CA ILE A 5 85.13 25.53 31.71
C ILE A 5 84.24 25.78 32.92
N GLU A 6 83.30 26.74 32.79
CA GLU A 6 82.23 26.96 33.76
C GLU A 6 81.20 25.82 33.64
N LYS A 7 81.09 25.01 34.66
CA LYS A 7 80.00 24.07 34.81
C LYS A 7 78.74 24.80 35.29
N ILE A 8 77.76 24.93 34.43
CA ILE A 8 76.43 25.41 34.80
C ILE A 8 75.78 24.42 35.75
N LYS A 9 75.53 24.86 36.98
CA LYS A 9 74.90 24.06 38.02
C LYS A 9 73.40 23.88 37.69
N GLU A 10 73.04 22.70 37.22
CA GLU A 10 71.64 22.34 37.03
C GLU A 10 70.90 22.34 38.37
N ARG A 11 69.78 23.06 38.46
CA ARG A 11 68.96 23.08 39.68
C ARG A 11 68.34 21.69 39.90
N PRO A 12 68.37 21.11 41.07
CA PRO A 12 67.82 19.80 41.33
C PRO A 12 66.26 19.86 41.14
N VAL A 13 65.80 19.15 40.15
CA VAL A 13 64.36 19.04 39.91
C VAL A 13 63.76 18.11 40.95
N ASN A 14 62.86 18.64 41.77
CA ASN A 14 62.12 17.88 42.77
C ASN A 14 61.14 16.93 42.10
N LYS A 15 61.54 15.66 41.79
CA LYS A 15 60.78 14.65 41.07
C LYS A 15 59.39 14.39 41.66
N LYS A 16 59.26 14.48 43.01
CA LYS A 16 57.93 14.31 43.66
C LYS A 16 56.97 15.49 43.34
N LYS A 17 57.49 16.72 43.25
CA LYS A 17 56.69 17.92 42.92
C LYS A 17 56.32 17.95 41.43
N LEU A 18 57.20 17.43 40.56
CA LEU A 18 56.93 17.27 39.12
C LEU A 18 55.86 16.20 38.90
N LEU A 19 56.01 15.01 39.51
CA LEU A 19 55.07 13.92 39.40
C LEU A 19 53.67 14.30 39.90
N ARG A 20 53.58 15.05 40.99
CA ARG A 20 52.29 15.55 41.49
C ARG A 20 51.63 16.57 40.55
N ARG A 21 52.42 17.45 39.90
CA ARG A 21 51.91 18.37 38.89
C ARG A 21 51.45 17.66 37.61
N THR A 22 52.23 16.69 37.11
CA THR A 22 51.80 15.92 35.93
C THR A 22 50.56 15.10 36.22
N LEU A 23 50.44 14.51 37.41
CA LEU A 23 49.27 13.74 37.80
C LEU A 23 48.01 14.61 37.89
N ILE A 24 48.13 15.81 38.43
CA ILE A 24 47.03 16.81 38.50
C ILE A 24 46.61 17.26 37.07
N THR A 25 47.59 17.56 36.19
CA THR A 25 47.27 17.95 34.82
C THR A 25 46.63 16.84 34.01
N VAL A 26 47.06 15.60 34.17
CA VAL A 26 46.43 14.44 33.52
C VAL A 26 45.01 14.22 34.06
N SER A 27 44.81 14.28 35.37
CA SER A 27 43.49 14.16 35.98
C SER A 27 42.52 15.26 35.49
N MET A 28 42.99 16.49 35.41
CA MET A 28 42.21 17.64 34.88
C MET A 28 41.87 17.45 33.39
N ALA A 29 42.80 16.93 32.58
CA ALA A 29 42.57 16.64 31.18
C ALA A 29 41.52 15.53 30.97
N VAL A 30 41.57 14.48 31.81
CA VAL A 30 40.60 13.38 31.80
C VAL A 30 39.21 13.88 32.21
N ILE A 31 39.15 14.69 33.30
CA ILE A 31 37.86 15.27 33.76
C ILE A 31 37.29 16.19 32.67
N PHE A 32 38.11 17.04 32.07
CA PHE A 32 37.67 17.94 30.98
C PHE A 32 37.19 17.13 29.76
N GLY A 33 37.88 16.06 29.37
CA GLY A 33 37.48 15.18 28.30
C GLY A 33 36.13 14.46 28.57
N LEU A 34 35.94 14.00 29.82
CA LEU A 34 34.67 13.39 30.22
C LEU A 34 33.50 14.38 30.23
N VAL A 35 33.73 15.60 30.76
CA VAL A 35 32.72 16.65 30.76
C VAL A 35 32.37 17.07 29.33
N ALA A 36 33.37 17.27 28.47
CA ALA A 36 33.16 17.60 27.07
C ALA A 36 32.38 16.49 26.32
N CYS A 37 32.77 15.21 26.54
CA CYS A 37 32.08 14.05 25.95
C CYS A 37 30.61 13.96 26.43
N PHE A 38 30.41 14.12 27.75
CA PHE A 38 29.06 14.12 28.33
C PHE A 38 28.21 15.29 27.82
N THR A 39 28.81 16.48 27.73
CA THR A 39 28.13 17.67 27.18
C THR A 39 27.71 17.46 25.73
N PHE A 40 28.59 16.86 24.92
CA PHE A 40 28.31 16.57 23.51
C PHE A 40 27.21 15.49 23.38
N LEU A 41 27.31 14.38 24.12
CA LEU A 41 26.35 13.27 24.05
C LEU A 41 24.95 13.63 24.58
N VAL A 42 24.85 14.56 25.52
CA VAL A 42 23.57 14.91 26.15
C VAL A 42 22.97 16.20 25.60
N LEU A 43 23.79 17.22 25.33
CA LEU A 43 23.30 18.52 24.84
C LEU A 43 23.12 18.57 23.33
N GLU A 44 23.90 17.83 22.55
CA GLU A 44 23.76 17.84 21.10
C GLU A 44 22.39 17.34 20.66
N PRO A 45 21.88 16.16 21.11
CA PRO A 45 20.55 15.70 20.72
C PRO A 45 19.43 16.63 21.22
N VAL A 46 19.60 17.25 22.40
CA VAL A 46 18.59 18.18 22.94
C VAL A 46 18.56 19.48 22.15
N ILE A 47 19.71 20.03 21.80
CA ILE A 47 19.82 21.28 21.02
C ILE A 47 19.44 21.03 19.57
N SER A 48 19.85 19.89 18.98
CA SER A 48 19.46 19.48 17.63
C SER A 48 17.97 19.35 17.52
N ASN A 49 17.33 18.65 18.46
CA ASN A 49 15.87 18.45 18.47
C ASN A 49 15.08 19.74 18.76
N TRP A 50 15.71 20.73 19.41
CA TRP A 50 15.09 22.05 19.68
C TRP A 50 15.28 23.02 18.50
N LEU A 51 16.43 23.01 17.84
CA LEU A 51 16.73 23.88 16.69
C LEU A 51 16.18 23.33 15.35
N TYR A 52 16.15 22.01 15.22
CA TYR A 52 15.69 21.29 14.05
C TYR A 52 14.76 20.17 14.52
N PRO A 53 13.52 20.49 14.93
CA PRO A 53 12.56 19.45 15.27
C PRO A 53 12.38 18.58 14.03
N GLU A 54 12.61 17.27 14.18
CA GLU A 54 12.27 16.31 13.12
C GLU A 54 10.77 16.40 12.87
N GLU A 55 10.38 16.80 11.67
CA GLU A 55 8.99 16.74 11.25
C GLU A 55 8.56 15.27 11.26
N GLU A 56 7.53 14.95 12.03
CA GLU A 56 6.97 13.59 12.00
C GLU A 56 6.37 13.34 10.60
N PRO A 57 6.51 12.11 10.06
CA PRO A 57 5.90 11.76 8.79
C PRO A 57 4.39 11.95 8.89
N GLN A 58 3.80 12.58 7.88
CA GLN A 58 2.36 12.80 7.83
C GLN A 58 1.65 11.45 7.70
N VAL A 59 0.51 11.33 8.40
CA VAL A 59 -0.36 10.16 8.29
C VAL A 59 -0.99 10.15 6.89
N VAL A 60 -0.87 9.04 6.20
CA VAL A 60 -1.49 8.83 4.89
C VAL A 60 -2.93 8.40 5.11
N VAL A 61 -3.86 9.06 4.44
CA VAL A 61 -5.30 8.73 4.42
C VAL A 61 -5.75 8.74 2.97
N PHE A 62 -6.46 7.70 2.55
CA PHE A 62 -7.08 7.63 1.23
C PHE A 62 -8.57 7.97 1.35
N PRO A 63 -9.11 8.76 0.40
CA PRO A 63 -10.54 9.09 0.42
C PRO A 63 -11.37 7.81 0.27
N GLU A 64 -12.44 7.72 1.07
CA GLU A 64 -13.42 6.65 0.94
C GLU A 64 -14.18 6.81 -0.39
N ASP A 65 -14.65 5.69 -0.94
CA ASP A 65 -15.45 5.72 -2.14
C ASP A 65 -16.79 6.40 -1.82
N GLN A 66 -17.20 7.30 -2.72
CA GLN A 66 -18.57 7.80 -2.71
C GLN A 66 -19.49 6.69 -3.25
N ASP A 67 -20.77 6.70 -2.82
CA ASP A 67 -21.76 5.69 -3.20
C ASP A 67 -21.69 5.32 -4.69
N GLU A 68 -22.06 4.05 -5.01
CA GLU A 68 -22.00 3.43 -6.35
C GLU A 68 -22.38 4.38 -7.49
N MET A 69 -21.39 4.93 -8.18
CA MET A 69 -21.62 5.73 -9.39
C MET A 69 -21.71 4.83 -10.62
N SER A 70 -22.70 5.07 -11.47
CA SER A 70 -22.78 4.37 -12.76
C SER A 70 -21.70 4.91 -13.73
N PRO A 71 -21.25 4.10 -14.72
CA PRO A 71 -20.31 4.57 -15.75
C PRO A 71 -20.80 5.82 -16.49
N GLU A 72 -22.12 5.99 -16.65
CA GLU A 72 -22.75 7.17 -17.25
C GLU A 72 -22.58 8.41 -16.36
N GLN A 73 -22.66 8.26 -15.04
CA GLN A 73 -22.43 9.35 -14.09
C GLN A 73 -20.96 9.78 -14.05
N MET A 74 -20.03 8.83 -14.12
CA MET A 74 -18.59 9.12 -14.23
C MET A 74 -18.25 9.88 -15.52
N LEU A 75 -18.86 9.52 -16.64
CA LEU A 75 -18.69 10.24 -17.90
C LEU A 75 -19.30 11.65 -17.83
N ALA A 76 -20.43 11.83 -17.15
CA ALA A 76 -21.07 13.13 -16.97
C ALA A 76 -20.26 14.07 -16.07
N GLU A 77 -19.65 13.57 -14.99
CA GLU A 77 -18.78 14.38 -14.11
C GLU A 77 -17.49 14.81 -14.80
N ASN A 78 -16.88 13.94 -15.60
CA ASN A 78 -15.70 14.28 -16.37
C ASN A 78 -15.99 15.35 -17.44
N MET A 79 -17.13 15.30 -18.10
CA MET A 79 -17.57 16.35 -19.01
C MET A 79 -17.83 17.69 -18.30
N GLN A 80 -18.21 17.67 -17.03
CA GLN A 80 -18.40 18.90 -16.23
C GLN A 80 -17.06 19.47 -15.73
N GLN A 81 -16.07 18.64 -15.42
CA GLN A 81 -14.72 19.11 -15.02
C GLN A 81 -13.93 19.67 -16.22
N GLU A 82 -14.03 19.10 -17.40
CA GLU A 82 -13.44 19.68 -18.62
C GLU A 82 -14.04 21.03 -18.97
N ASN A 83 -15.35 21.22 -18.75
CA ASN A 83 -16.02 22.50 -18.98
C ASN A 83 -15.64 23.59 -17.95
N GLN A 84 -15.18 23.24 -16.75
CA GLN A 84 -14.70 24.23 -15.77
C GLN A 84 -13.28 24.71 -16.05
N ASN A 85 -12.46 23.92 -16.71
CA ASN A 85 -11.10 24.31 -17.11
C ASN A 85 -11.04 25.08 -18.44
N SER A 86 -12.16 25.16 -19.17
CA SER A 86 -12.27 25.84 -20.48
C SER A 86 -12.94 27.21 -20.40
N GLN A 87 -12.89 27.90 -19.26
CA GLN A 87 -13.40 29.29 -19.19
C GLN A 87 -12.44 30.28 -19.84
N SER A 88 -12.42 30.30 -21.19
CA SER A 88 -12.30 31.55 -21.97
C SER A 88 -12.76 31.33 -23.41
N SER A 89 -14.05 31.26 -23.63
CA SER A 89 -14.80 31.86 -24.75
C SER A 89 -16.27 31.50 -24.63
N SER A 90 -17.06 32.50 -24.31
CA SER A 90 -18.54 32.43 -24.22
C SER A 90 -19.15 32.15 -25.59
N VAL A 91 -19.70 30.95 -25.75
CA VAL A 91 -20.75 30.66 -26.75
C VAL A 91 -21.92 30.07 -25.95
N PRO A 92 -23.16 30.54 -26.13
CA PRO A 92 -24.32 30.00 -25.42
C PRO A 92 -24.53 28.54 -25.83
N GLY A 93 -24.47 27.62 -24.86
CA GLY A 93 -24.69 26.22 -25.12
C GLY A 93 -26.15 25.94 -25.50
N GLU A 94 -26.42 25.70 -26.78
CA GLU A 94 -27.60 24.97 -27.19
C GLU A 94 -27.43 23.51 -26.72
N VAL A 95 -28.39 23.03 -25.93
CA VAL A 95 -28.52 21.62 -25.60
C VAL A 95 -28.82 20.90 -26.94
N MET A 96 -27.81 20.22 -27.47
CA MET A 96 -27.97 19.42 -28.69
C MET A 96 -28.98 18.31 -28.40
N GLU A 97 -30.05 18.26 -29.19
CA GLU A 97 -31.04 17.20 -29.12
C GLU A 97 -30.40 15.85 -29.46
N GLN A 98 -30.81 14.77 -28.81
CA GLN A 98 -30.27 13.41 -29.01
C GLN A 98 -30.23 12.96 -30.47
N GLU A 99 -31.13 13.51 -31.30
CA GLU A 99 -31.18 13.25 -32.73
C GLU A 99 -30.02 13.87 -33.50
N GLN A 100 -29.57 15.06 -33.13
CA GLN A 100 -28.39 15.73 -33.70
C GLN A 100 -27.10 15.00 -33.33
N ILE A 101 -26.99 14.50 -32.10
CA ILE A 101 -25.86 13.66 -31.65
C ILE A 101 -25.84 12.35 -32.46
N ARG A 102 -26.99 11.74 -32.71
CA ARG A 102 -27.12 10.53 -33.52
C ARG A 102 -26.72 10.75 -34.98
N GLU A 103 -27.09 11.89 -35.55
CA GLU A 103 -26.73 12.27 -36.90
C GLU A 103 -25.25 12.56 -37.07
N LEU A 104 -24.61 13.23 -36.09
CA LEU A 104 -23.18 13.43 -36.00
C LEU A 104 -22.39 12.11 -35.87
N LEU A 105 -22.85 11.19 -35.01
CA LEU A 105 -22.24 9.87 -34.82
C LEU A 105 -22.41 8.98 -36.08
N SER A 106 -23.52 9.11 -36.84
CA SER A 106 -23.69 8.33 -38.06
C SER A 106 -22.81 8.76 -39.20
N GLY A 107 -22.23 9.97 -39.15
CA GLY A 107 -21.28 10.51 -40.12
C GLY A 107 -19.80 10.17 -39.81
N ILE A 108 -19.51 9.59 -38.65
CA ILE A 108 -18.14 9.20 -38.30
C ILE A 108 -17.76 7.93 -39.07
N ILE A 109 -17.09 8.08 -40.17
CA ILE A 109 -16.44 6.98 -40.88
C ILE A 109 -15.11 6.70 -40.15
N LEU A 110 -15.05 5.60 -39.38
CA LEU A 110 -13.80 5.16 -38.77
C LEU A 110 -12.85 4.66 -39.87
N ASP A 111 -11.85 5.45 -40.19
CA ASP A 111 -10.78 5.09 -41.11
C ASP A 111 -9.51 4.64 -40.36
N LEU A 112 -8.48 4.25 -41.09
CA LEU A 112 -7.21 3.82 -40.52
C LEU A 112 -6.52 4.93 -39.71
N ASP A 113 -6.75 6.20 -40.04
CA ASP A 113 -6.11 7.32 -39.33
C ASP A 113 -6.79 7.58 -37.99
N ASN A 114 -8.11 7.43 -37.91
CA ASN A 114 -8.84 7.45 -36.62
C ASN A 114 -8.37 6.32 -35.70
N TYR A 115 -8.15 5.11 -36.26
CA TYR A 115 -7.61 3.99 -35.51
C TYR A 115 -6.19 4.29 -34.96
N LYS A 116 -5.32 4.85 -35.76
CA LYS A 116 -3.96 5.28 -35.34
C LYS A 116 -4.03 6.36 -34.26
N GLN A 117 -4.95 7.33 -34.38
CA GLN A 117 -5.15 8.39 -33.38
C GLN A 117 -5.54 7.81 -32.02
N ILE A 118 -6.47 6.86 -31.97
CA ILE A 118 -6.88 6.19 -30.74
C ILE A 118 -5.66 5.52 -30.06
N TYR A 119 -4.88 4.74 -30.81
CA TYR A 119 -3.71 4.07 -30.23
C TYR A 119 -2.59 5.04 -29.85
N SER A 120 -2.43 6.16 -30.57
CA SER A 120 -1.48 7.20 -30.22
C SER A 120 -1.90 7.93 -28.92
N ALA A 121 -3.17 8.22 -28.77
CA ALA A 121 -3.73 8.80 -27.54
C ALA A 121 -3.53 7.83 -26.36
N LEU A 122 -3.86 6.55 -26.52
CA LEU A 122 -3.62 5.53 -25.49
C LEU A 122 -2.14 5.43 -25.12
N ALA A 123 -1.21 5.50 -26.10
CA ALA A 123 0.22 5.44 -25.80
C ALA A 123 0.71 6.66 -25.02
N GLN A 124 0.21 7.86 -25.32
CA GLN A 124 0.50 9.06 -24.53
C GLN A 124 -0.04 8.93 -23.11
N TYR A 125 -1.25 8.43 -22.99
CA TYR A 125 -1.91 8.22 -21.70
C TYR A 125 -1.15 7.22 -20.82
N VAL A 126 -0.71 6.11 -21.41
CA VAL A 126 0.14 5.12 -20.73
C VAL A 126 1.46 5.72 -20.28
N ALA A 127 2.06 6.64 -21.06
CA ALA A 127 3.31 7.30 -20.68
C ALA A 127 3.15 8.11 -19.37
N GLU A 128 2.01 8.78 -19.17
CA GLU A 128 1.70 9.49 -17.92
C GLU A 128 1.56 8.51 -16.74
N MET A 129 0.77 7.44 -16.91
CA MET A 129 0.58 6.44 -15.87
C MET A 129 1.90 5.74 -15.48
N ASN A 130 2.77 5.47 -16.45
CA ASN A 130 4.08 4.86 -16.23
C ASN A 130 4.99 5.69 -15.31
N ARG A 131 4.76 6.99 -15.15
CA ARG A 131 5.50 7.83 -14.20
C ARG A 131 5.21 7.48 -12.74
N SER A 132 4.10 6.80 -12.48
CA SER A 132 3.79 6.25 -11.15
C SER A 132 4.28 4.81 -10.96
N MET A 133 4.78 4.16 -12.02
CA MET A 133 5.23 2.78 -11.97
C MET A 133 6.73 2.68 -11.71
N VAL A 134 7.11 1.68 -10.93
CA VAL A 134 8.51 1.36 -10.63
C VAL A 134 8.77 -0.15 -10.73
N THR A 135 10.04 -0.52 -10.85
CA THR A 135 10.48 -1.90 -10.66
C THR A 135 11.09 -2.03 -9.27
N VAL A 136 10.58 -2.96 -8.49
CA VAL A 136 11.10 -3.30 -7.16
C VAL A 136 11.96 -4.55 -7.28
N THR A 137 13.20 -4.47 -6.83
CA THR A 137 14.16 -5.58 -6.84
C THR A 137 14.56 -5.91 -5.41
N GLY A 138 14.22 -7.10 -4.95
CA GLY A 138 14.77 -7.66 -3.72
C GLY A 138 16.06 -8.42 -4.03
N VAL A 139 17.14 -8.07 -3.35
CA VAL A 139 18.46 -8.70 -3.45
C VAL A 139 18.66 -9.56 -2.21
N SER A 140 18.94 -10.83 -2.40
CA SER A 140 19.26 -11.76 -1.30
C SER A 140 20.63 -12.36 -1.55
N SER A 141 21.50 -12.29 -0.56
CA SER A 141 22.84 -12.87 -0.59
C SER A 141 22.80 -14.26 0.04
N GLY A 142 23.15 -15.28 -0.71
CA GLY A 142 23.30 -16.66 -0.24
C GLY A 142 24.73 -17.15 -0.37
N VAL A 143 25.13 -18.03 0.55
CA VAL A 143 26.41 -18.75 0.41
C VAL A 143 26.09 -20.17 0.00
N ASP A 144 26.63 -20.61 -1.15
CA ASP A 144 26.45 -21.98 -1.59
C ASP A 144 27.28 -22.97 -0.72
N TRP A 145 27.05 -24.26 -0.95
CA TRP A 145 27.80 -25.32 -0.24
C TRP A 145 29.32 -25.23 -0.39
N PHE A 146 29.81 -24.52 -1.39
CA PHE A 146 31.24 -24.30 -1.67
C PHE A 146 31.73 -22.96 -1.15
N ASN A 147 30.95 -22.25 -0.31
CA ASN A 147 31.27 -20.94 0.26
C ASN A 147 31.41 -19.81 -0.78
N ASN A 148 30.79 -19.97 -1.97
CA ASN A 148 30.69 -18.88 -2.94
C ASN A 148 29.47 -18.02 -2.59
N VAL A 149 29.63 -16.70 -2.63
CA VAL A 149 28.53 -15.75 -2.47
C VAL A 149 27.73 -15.71 -3.77
N ASN A 150 26.46 -16.10 -3.71
CA ASN A 150 25.52 -15.99 -4.82
C ASN A 150 24.48 -14.93 -4.48
N GLU A 151 24.35 -13.94 -5.34
CA GLU A 151 23.25 -12.97 -5.26
C GLU A 151 22.05 -13.47 -6.08
N SER A 152 20.90 -13.51 -5.46
CA SER A 152 19.61 -13.73 -6.12
C SER A 152 18.84 -12.43 -6.19
N LYS A 153 18.31 -12.11 -7.37
CA LYS A 153 17.52 -10.90 -7.61
C LYS A 153 16.12 -11.28 -8.04
N ASN A 154 15.16 -10.99 -7.19
CA ASN A 154 13.74 -11.16 -7.47
C ASN A 154 13.10 -9.80 -7.76
N GLN A 155 12.27 -9.73 -8.80
CA GLN A 155 11.70 -8.47 -9.24
C GLN A 155 10.17 -8.55 -9.28
N SER A 156 9.55 -7.43 -8.91
CA SER A 156 8.13 -7.16 -9.15
C SER A 156 7.92 -5.74 -9.64
N SER A 157 6.69 -5.45 -10.03
CA SER A 157 6.25 -4.08 -10.30
C SER A 157 5.78 -3.44 -8.99
N GLY A 158 6.04 -2.15 -8.84
CA GLY A 158 5.47 -1.32 -7.79
C GLY A 158 4.76 -0.11 -8.37
N VAL A 159 3.86 0.47 -7.60
CA VAL A 159 3.16 1.71 -7.91
C VAL A 159 3.36 2.71 -6.77
N ILE A 160 3.70 3.94 -7.12
CA ILE A 160 3.86 5.04 -6.16
C ILE A 160 2.47 5.50 -5.74
N ILE A 161 2.12 5.31 -4.46
CA ILE A 161 0.76 5.53 -3.95
C ILE A 161 0.63 6.79 -3.09
N ALA A 162 1.71 7.22 -2.44
CA ALA A 162 1.67 8.38 -1.55
C ALA A 162 3.06 8.95 -1.28
N GLN A 163 3.08 10.15 -0.71
CA GLN A 163 4.24 10.80 -0.13
C GLN A 163 3.82 11.39 1.22
N ASN A 164 4.57 11.12 2.29
CA ASN A 164 4.24 11.53 3.66
C ASN A 164 5.14 12.65 4.20
N GLY A 165 5.79 13.41 3.32
CA GLY A 165 6.71 14.49 3.67
C GLY A 165 8.17 14.05 3.90
N LYS A 166 8.40 12.79 4.29
CA LYS A 166 9.75 12.21 4.46
C LYS A 166 10.03 11.08 3.46
N GLN A 167 9.01 10.33 3.14
CA GLN A 167 9.12 9.08 2.38
C GLN A 167 8.19 9.07 1.18
N LEU A 168 8.66 8.49 0.11
CA LEU A 168 7.86 8.07 -1.04
C LEU A 168 7.40 6.63 -0.80
N LEU A 169 6.09 6.40 -0.79
CA LEU A 169 5.49 5.11 -0.47
C LEU A 169 5.08 4.37 -1.75
N ILE A 170 5.48 3.12 -1.84
CA ILE A 170 5.31 2.29 -3.03
C ILE A 170 4.62 0.99 -2.64
N LEU A 171 3.49 0.70 -3.25
CA LEU A 171 2.80 -0.58 -3.13
C LEU A 171 3.39 -1.58 -4.13
N THR A 172 3.68 -2.78 -3.67
CA THR A 172 4.30 -3.84 -4.48
C THR A 172 3.90 -5.23 -3.98
N ASP A 173 4.25 -6.28 -4.73
CA ASP A 173 4.16 -7.66 -4.25
C ASP A 173 5.15 -7.89 -3.09
N TYR A 174 4.70 -8.60 -2.06
CA TYR A 174 5.54 -8.93 -0.90
C TYR A 174 6.60 -9.99 -1.22
N SER A 175 6.31 -10.93 -2.13
CA SER A 175 7.18 -12.07 -2.42
C SER A 175 8.65 -11.71 -2.73
N PRO A 176 8.96 -10.71 -3.58
CA PRO A 176 10.35 -10.34 -3.86
C PRO A 176 11.09 -9.72 -2.70
N VAL A 177 10.38 -9.07 -1.78
CA VAL A 177 10.97 -8.34 -0.66
C VAL A 177 10.99 -9.14 0.66
N LYS A 178 10.27 -10.29 0.69
CA LYS A 178 10.08 -11.11 1.91
C LYS A 178 11.38 -11.56 2.58
N GLN A 179 12.40 -11.90 1.80
CA GLN A 179 13.68 -12.42 2.27
C GLN A 179 14.87 -11.65 1.66
N ALA A 180 14.61 -10.41 1.22
CA ALA A 180 15.64 -9.57 0.66
C ALA A 180 16.49 -8.95 1.78
N ASP A 181 17.82 -8.98 1.59
CA ASP A 181 18.76 -8.24 2.41
C ASP A 181 18.70 -6.76 2.07
N ASP A 182 18.58 -6.45 0.77
CA ASP A 182 18.44 -5.10 0.25
C ASP A 182 17.24 -5.00 -0.71
N ILE A 183 16.54 -3.88 -0.67
CA ILE A 183 15.43 -3.57 -1.57
C ILE A 183 15.82 -2.36 -2.41
N ILE A 184 15.83 -2.53 -3.74
CA ILE A 184 16.18 -1.47 -4.69
C ILE A 184 14.95 -1.13 -5.54
N VAL A 185 14.60 0.14 -5.59
CA VAL A 185 13.58 0.69 -6.46
C VAL A 185 14.23 1.29 -7.70
N THR A 186 13.82 0.85 -8.87
CA THR A 186 14.22 1.45 -10.16
C THR A 186 13.03 2.17 -10.75
N PHE A 187 13.15 3.48 -10.88
CA PHE A 187 12.15 4.35 -11.48
C PHE A 187 12.16 4.25 -13.01
N ASN A 188 11.11 4.78 -13.65
CA ASN A 188 10.93 4.66 -15.10
C ASN A 188 12.04 5.31 -15.94
N ASN A 189 12.71 6.34 -15.43
CA ASN A 189 13.86 6.99 -16.07
C ASN A 189 15.20 6.27 -15.82
N GLY A 190 15.21 5.14 -15.09
CA GLY A 190 16.38 4.35 -14.72
C GLY A 190 17.08 4.79 -13.42
N THR A 191 16.62 5.85 -12.76
CA THR A 191 17.12 6.23 -11.43
C THR A 191 16.85 5.10 -10.43
N GLN A 192 17.83 4.82 -9.57
CA GLN A 192 17.71 3.81 -8.52
C GLN A 192 17.79 4.45 -7.15
N ALA A 193 17.05 3.90 -6.20
CA ALA A 193 17.09 4.28 -4.80
C ALA A 193 16.91 3.05 -3.91
N ASP A 194 17.51 3.09 -2.74
CA ASP A 194 17.32 2.08 -1.71
C ASP A 194 15.96 2.29 -1.05
N ALA A 195 15.32 1.19 -0.68
CA ALA A 195 14.02 1.21 -0.02
C ALA A 195 14.02 0.31 1.21
N SER A 196 13.09 0.58 2.12
CA SER A 196 12.84 -0.23 3.30
C SER A 196 11.40 -0.75 3.31
N LEU A 197 11.18 -1.94 3.88
CA LEU A 197 9.85 -2.47 4.09
C LEU A 197 9.14 -1.65 5.19
N LYS A 198 7.99 -1.07 4.87
CA LYS A 198 7.17 -0.33 5.83
C LYS A 198 6.24 -1.28 6.60
N GLU A 199 5.39 -2.00 5.89
CA GLU A 199 4.51 -3.05 6.41
C GLU A 199 4.02 -3.93 5.26
N LYS A 200 3.47 -5.08 5.59
CA LYS A 200 3.00 -6.12 4.66
C LYS A 200 1.63 -6.65 5.06
N ASP A 201 0.92 -7.17 4.08
CA ASP A 201 -0.25 -8.01 4.27
C ASP A 201 -0.01 -9.39 3.62
N GLU A 202 0.23 -10.40 4.44
CA GLU A 202 0.47 -11.76 3.93
C GLU A 202 -0.78 -12.41 3.31
N THR A 203 -1.97 -11.89 3.63
CA THR A 203 -3.25 -12.38 3.10
C THR A 203 -3.42 -12.05 1.63
N THR A 204 -3.10 -10.82 1.26
CA THR A 204 -3.11 -10.36 -0.14
C THR A 204 -1.80 -10.63 -0.86
N GLY A 205 -0.71 -10.84 -0.13
CA GLY A 205 0.65 -10.91 -0.66
C GLY A 205 1.20 -9.56 -1.10
N LEU A 206 0.65 -8.46 -0.57
CA LEU A 206 1.08 -7.09 -0.87
C LEU A 206 1.98 -6.55 0.25
N ALA A 207 2.78 -5.56 -0.10
CA ALA A 207 3.61 -4.81 0.83
C ALA A 207 3.73 -3.35 0.42
N VAL A 208 3.90 -2.47 1.39
CA VAL A 208 4.33 -1.08 1.17
C VAL A 208 5.79 -0.95 1.56
N ILE A 209 6.58 -0.43 0.64
CA ILE A 209 7.98 -0.07 0.85
C ILE A 209 8.14 1.45 0.80
N ALA A 210 9.16 1.96 1.46
CA ALA A 210 9.44 3.37 1.58
C ALA A 210 10.83 3.71 1.03
N VAL A 211 10.91 4.77 0.22
CA VAL A 211 12.15 5.40 -0.24
C VAL A 211 12.26 6.75 0.45
N GLU A 212 13.39 7.06 1.06
CA GLU A 212 13.63 8.34 1.73
C GLU A 212 13.75 9.46 0.69
N LEU A 213 12.98 10.55 0.87
CA LEU A 213 12.93 11.65 -0.09
C LEU A 213 14.24 12.44 -0.19
N ASP A 214 15.00 12.50 0.88
CA ASP A 214 16.31 13.18 0.94
C ASP A 214 17.37 12.51 0.06
N THR A 215 17.17 11.23 -0.30
CA THR A 215 18.03 10.49 -1.22
C THR A 215 17.72 10.80 -2.70
N LEU A 216 16.61 11.48 -2.98
CA LEU A 216 16.12 11.79 -4.31
C LEU A 216 16.29 13.28 -4.64
N ASN A 217 16.58 13.58 -5.91
CA ASN A 217 16.68 14.95 -6.37
C ASN A 217 15.30 15.60 -6.48
N GLU A 218 15.15 16.88 -6.03
CA GLU A 218 13.88 17.61 -6.11
C GLU A 218 13.35 17.78 -7.54
N ASP A 219 14.23 18.00 -8.52
CA ASP A 219 13.82 18.14 -9.93
C ASP A 219 13.25 16.82 -10.45
N PHE A 220 13.83 15.69 -10.04
CA PHE A 220 13.32 14.35 -10.34
C PHE A 220 11.93 14.13 -9.72
N LEU A 221 11.75 14.48 -8.44
CA LEU A 221 10.46 14.34 -7.75
C LEU A 221 9.35 15.15 -8.41
N LYS A 222 9.66 16.34 -8.97
CA LYS A 222 8.67 17.21 -9.61
C LYS A 222 8.35 16.81 -11.04
N ASN A 223 9.33 16.33 -11.78
CA ASN A 223 9.22 16.20 -13.24
C ASN A 223 9.12 14.76 -13.74
N ASP A 224 9.71 13.78 -13.04
CA ASP A 224 9.88 12.43 -13.57
C ASP A 224 8.92 11.41 -12.93
N ILE A 225 8.37 11.69 -11.74
CA ILE A 225 7.43 10.79 -11.06
C ILE A 225 6.05 11.41 -10.92
N THR A 226 5.06 10.55 -10.71
CA THR A 226 3.68 10.93 -10.38
C THR A 226 3.17 9.98 -9.31
N ILE A 227 2.41 10.49 -8.35
CA ILE A 227 1.71 9.65 -7.36
C ILE A 227 0.42 9.17 -8.02
N ALA A 228 0.20 7.86 -8.03
CA ALA A 228 -1.00 7.28 -8.59
C ALA A 228 -2.23 7.62 -7.73
N THR A 229 -3.31 8.01 -8.37
CA THR A 229 -4.60 8.20 -7.71
C THR A 229 -5.29 6.86 -7.57
N LEU A 230 -5.70 6.49 -6.36
CA LEU A 230 -6.53 5.30 -6.13
C LEU A 230 -7.99 5.66 -6.45
N GLY A 231 -8.56 5.01 -7.46
CA GLY A 231 -9.94 5.18 -7.87
C GLY A 231 -10.90 4.34 -7.05
N SER A 232 -12.05 3.96 -7.64
CA SER A 232 -13.02 3.04 -7.08
C SER A 232 -13.19 1.80 -7.95
N SER A 233 -13.32 0.63 -7.35
CA SER A 233 -13.76 -0.60 -7.98
C SER A 233 -15.22 -0.93 -7.67
N ASN A 234 -15.86 -0.15 -6.78
CA ASN A 234 -17.28 -0.26 -6.45
C ASN A 234 -18.14 0.56 -7.39
N ILE A 235 -18.11 0.18 -8.67
CA ILE A 235 -18.85 0.85 -9.75
C ILE A 235 -19.98 -0.07 -10.18
N LYS A 236 -21.19 0.47 -10.20
CA LYS A 236 -22.35 -0.27 -10.72
C LYS A 236 -22.13 -0.58 -12.21
N ASP A 237 -22.38 -1.84 -12.59
CA ASP A 237 -22.23 -2.32 -13.97
C ASP A 237 -20.81 -2.11 -14.55
N ILE A 238 -19.77 -2.34 -13.72
CA ILE A 238 -18.35 -2.19 -14.09
C ILE A 238 -17.91 -3.07 -15.28
N ALA A 239 -18.68 -4.12 -15.62
CA ALA A 239 -18.41 -4.96 -16.77
C ALA A 239 -18.50 -4.17 -18.08
N GLY A 240 -17.50 -4.31 -18.95
CA GLY A 240 -17.36 -3.53 -20.17
C GLY A 240 -16.48 -2.29 -20.02
N LEU A 241 -16.12 -1.87 -18.80
CA LEU A 241 -15.25 -0.72 -18.59
C LEU A 241 -13.86 -0.97 -19.19
N PRO A 242 -13.36 -0.05 -20.06
CA PRO A 242 -12.00 -0.17 -20.61
C PRO A 242 -10.93 0.01 -19.52
N VAL A 243 -9.90 -0.82 -19.58
CA VAL A 243 -8.80 -0.81 -18.60
C VAL A 243 -7.46 -1.00 -19.25
N VAL A 244 -6.42 -0.46 -18.60
CA VAL A 244 -5.02 -0.62 -18.96
C VAL A 244 -4.30 -1.36 -17.82
N ALA A 245 -3.72 -2.50 -18.13
CA ALA A 245 -2.86 -3.24 -17.22
C ALA A 245 -1.42 -2.79 -17.41
N LEU A 246 -0.79 -2.27 -16.35
CA LEU A 246 0.60 -1.80 -16.37
C LEU A 246 1.43 -2.49 -15.29
N GLY A 247 2.72 -2.57 -15.57
CA GLY A 247 3.73 -3.13 -14.71
C GLY A 247 4.26 -4.44 -15.25
N ARG A 248 3.64 -5.58 -14.92
CA ARG A 248 4.07 -6.91 -15.30
C ARG A 248 2.91 -7.84 -15.68
N PRO A 249 1.89 -7.38 -16.41
CA PRO A 249 0.73 -8.25 -16.72
C PRO A 249 1.13 -9.49 -17.54
N MET A 250 2.14 -9.41 -18.37
CA MET A 250 2.65 -10.52 -19.18
C MET A 250 3.87 -11.23 -18.56
N GLY A 251 4.15 -11.01 -17.27
CA GLY A 251 5.28 -11.62 -16.55
C GLY A 251 6.63 -10.92 -16.77
N THR A 252 6.69 -9.90 -17.62
CA THR A 252 7.88 -9.10 -17.92
C THR A 252 7.65 -7.67 -17.43
N ASN A 253 8.61 -7.10 -16.70
CA ASN A 253 8.54 -5.71 -16.24
C ASN A 253 8.41 -4.74 -17.39
N GLY A 254 7.58 -3.69 -17.22
CA GLY A 254 7.27 -2.71 -18.25
C GLY A 254 6.33 -3.21 -19.35
N SER A 255 5.76 -4.41 -19.22
CA SER A 255 4.71 -4.86 -20.13
C SER A 255 3.39 -4.14 -19.86
N LEU A 256 2.56 -4.04 -20.89
CA LEU A 256 1.25 -3.43 -20.82
C LEU A 256 0.21 -4.27 -21.55
N GLY A 257 -1.05 -4.14 -21.16
CA GLY A 257 -2.19 -4.74 -21.85
C GLY A 257 -3.39 -3.81 -21.85
N TYR A 258 -4.14 -3.82 -22.94
CA TYR A 258 -5.41 -3.12 -23.06
C TYR A 258 -6.54 -4.12 -23.09
N GLY A 259 -7.63 -3.81 -22.44
CA GLY A 259 -8.82 -4.65 -22.43
C GLY A 259 -10.00 -4.00 -21.73
N ILE A 260 -10.93 -4.85 -21.33
CA ILE A 260 -12.12 -4.45 -20.57
C ILE A 260 -12.25 -5.34 -19.34
N ILE A 261 -12.93 -4.85 -18.32
CA ILE A 261 -13.43 -5.70 -17.25
C ILE A 261 -14.56 -6.58 -17.80
N THR A 262 -14.45 -7.87 -17.62
CA THR A 262 -15.44 -8.85 -18.08
C THR A 262 -16.41 -9.24 -16.97
N SER A 263 -15.96 -9.21 -15.72
CA SER A 263 -16.75 -9.54 -14.53
C SER A 263 -16.13 -9.00 -13.26
N SER A 264 -16.95 -8.68 -12.28
CA SER A 264 -16.58 -8.37 -10.91
C SER A 264 -17.36 -9.21 -9.88
N ALA A 265 -18.06 -10.25 -10.37
CA ALA A 265 -18.93 -11.09 -9.53
C ALA A 265 -18.18 -12.09 -8.66
N SER A 266 -16.88 -12.29 -8.89
CA SER A 266 -16.07 -13.23 -8.11
C SER A 266 -15.48 -12.55 -6.89
N GLU A 267 -15.49 -13.28 -5.77
CA GLU A 267 -14.90 -12.84 -4.51
C GLU A 267 -13.81 -13.82 -4.08
N SER A 268 -12.81 -13.29 -3.40
CA SER A 268 -11.76 -14.07 -2.73
C SER A 268 -11.89 -13.88 -1.23
N ALA A 269 -12.47 -14.86 -0.55
CA ALA A 269 -12.50 -14.87 0.91
C ALA A 269 -11.08 -15.07 1.46
N ALA A 270 -10.73 -14.26 2.44
CA ALA A 270 -9.50 -14.32 3.19
C ALA A 270 -9.81 -14.22 4.69
N SER A 271 -8.80 -14.32 5.54
CA SER A 271 -8.99 -14.14 6.97
C SER A 271 -9.50 -12.73 7.27
N ASP A 272 -10.67 -12.66 7.91
CA ASP A 272 -11.31 -11.42 8.38
C ASP A 272 -11.69 -10.42 7.27
N THR A 273 -11.64 -10.82 5.98
CA THR A 273 -11.95 -9.91 4.86
C THR A 273 -12.36 -10.68 3.62
N THR A 274 -13.02 -10.00 2.71
CA THR A 274 -13.36 -10.51 1.37
C THR A 274 -12.93 -9.47 0.34
N TYR A 275 -12.26 -9.92 -0.71
CA TYR A 275 -11.81 -9.07 -1.80
C TYR A 275 -12.58 -9.37 -3.08
N ARG A 276 -13.11 -8.35 -3.70
CA ARG A 276 -13.69 -8.43 -5.04
C ARG A 276 -12.60 -8.70 -6.07
N ILE A 277 -12.85 -9.61 -6.99
CA ILE A 277 -11.93 -9.94 -8.08
C ILE A 277 -12.45 -9.35 -9.39
N LEU A 278 -11.71 -8.42 -9.93
CA LEU A 278 -11.94 -7.88 -11.27
C LEU A 278 -11.32 -8.84 -12.29
N GLN A 279 -12.14 -9.39 -13.16
CA GLN A 279 -11.69 -10.24 -14.27
C GLN A 279 -11.63 -9.41 -15.55
N THR A 280 -10.60 -9.63 -16.37
CA THR A 280 -10.41 -8.91 -17.63
C THR A 280 -10.29 -9.88 -18.81
N ASN A 281 -10.38 -9.34 -20.05
CA ASN A 281 -10.05 -10.08 -21.27
C ASN A 281 -8.58 -9.90 -21.68
N ILE A 282 -7.74 -9.32 -20.82
CA ILE A 282 -6.31 -9.14 -21.07
C ILE A 282 -5.61 -10.48 -20.84
N VAL A 283 -4.86 -10.95 -21.84
CA VAL A 283 -4.02 -12.14 -21.68
C VAL A 283 -2.86 -11.82 -20.76
N GLY A 284 -2.66 -12.66 -19.74
CA GLY A 284 -1.65 -12.49 -18.72
C GLY A 284 -0.76 -13.72 -18.55
N SER A 285 0.25 -13.56 -17.72
CA SER A 285 1.17 -14.62 -17.28
C SER A 285 0.77 -15.16 -15.91
N GLN A 286 1.20 -16.38 -15.59
CA GLN A 286 1.10 -16.92 -14.21
C GLN A 286 1.91 -16.09 -13.20
N ASN A 287 2.87 -15.30 -13.68
CA ASN A 287 3.65 -14.37 -12.88
C ASN A 287 3.23 -12.90 -13.14
N ALA A 288 1.97 -12.68 -13.54
CA ALA A 288 1.45 -11.34 -13.74
C ALA A 288 1.48 -10.55 -12.42
N GLY A 289 1.72 -9.26 -12.51
CA GLY A 289 1.70 -8.32 -11.39
C GLY A 289 1.58 -6.90 -11.92
N GLY A 290 1.40 -5.94 -11.03
CA GLY A 290 1.19 -4.53 -11.38
C GLY A 290 -0.23 -4.08 -11.09
N VAL A 291 -0.75 -3.14 -11.86
CA VAL A 291 -2.03 -2.46 -11.58
C VAL A 291 -2.93 -2.37 -12.81
N LEU A 292 -4.24 -2.28 -12.56
CA LEU A 292 -5.24 -1.91 -13.55
C LEU A 292 -5.58 -0.44 -13.38
N PHE A 293 -5.43 0.33 -14.47
CA PHE A 293 -5.89 1.72 -14.56
C PHE A 293 -7.19 1.80 -15.37
N ASN A 294 -8.09 2.69 -14.96
CA ASN A 294 -9.19 3.14 -15.81
C ASN A 294 -8.69 4.18 -16.83
N LEU A 295 -9.57 4.65 -17.74
CA LEU A 295 -9.18 5.68 -18.71
C LEU A 295 -9.04 7.09 -18.10
N GLN A 296 -9.35 7.29 -16.82
CA GLN A 296 -9.10 8.51 -16.06
C GLN A 296 -7.71 8.52 -15.38
N GLY A 297 -6.90 7.46 -15.55
CA GLY A 297 -5.58 7.33 -14.91
C GLY A 297 -5.63 6.95 -13.44
N GLN A 298 -6.77 6.46 -12.97
CA GLN A 298 -6.91 6.02 -11.59
C GLN A 298 -6.68 4.50 -11.49
N VAL A 299 -6.01 4.08 -10.45
CA VAL A 299 -5.84 2.66 -10.11
C VAL A 299 -7.19 2.12 -9.60
N ILE A 300 -7.74 1.12 -10.29
CA ILE A 300 -8.99 0.46 -9.92
C ILE A 300 -8.78 -0.97 -9.44
N GLY A 301 -7.59 -1.52 -9.62
CA GLY A 301 -7.26 -2.85 -9.13
C GLY A 301 -5.77 -3.13 -9.10
N ILE A 302 -5.39 -4.06 -8.22
CA ILE A 302 -4.02 -4.59 -8.11
C ILE A 302 -4.00 -5.99 -8.70
N ILE A 303 -3.17 -6.20 -9.73
CA ILE A 303 -3.08 -7.48 -10.44
C ILE A 303 -2.58 -8.54 -9.49
N THR A 304 -3.30 -9.66 -9.41
CA THR A 304 -2.98 -10.77 -8.53
C THR A 304 -2.86 -12.07 -9.30
N ASN A 305 -1.95 -12.92 -8.83
CA ASN A 305 -1.73 -14.25 -9.39
C ASN A 305 -2.62 -15.30 -8.70
N GLY A 306 -3.09 -16.26 -9.47
CA GLY A 306 -3.72 -17.48 -8.94
C GLY A 306 -5.16 -17.34 -8.45
N LYS A 307 -5.79 -16.16 -8.58
CA LYS A 307 -7.21 -15.95 -8.23
C LYS A 307 -8.16 -16.04 -9.43
N SER A 308 -7.61 -16.37 -10.61
CA SER A 308 -8.42 -16.64 -11.80
C SER A 308 -9.28 -17.90 -11.61
N ALA A 309 -10.51 -17.87 -12.07
CA ALA A 309 -11.34 -19.06 -12.17
C ALA A 309 -10.60 -20.15 -12.98
N THR A 310 -10.85 -21.41 -12.68
CA THR A 310 -10.11 -22.57 -13.21
C THR A 310 -9.98 -22.59 -14.74
N ASP A 311 -10.93 -21.99 -15.44
CA ASP A 311 -10.97 -21.95 -16.91
C ASP A 311 -10.31 -20.70 -17.53
N MET A 312 -9.91 -19.70 -16.70
CA MET A 312 -9.35 -18.43 -17.16
C MET A 312 -7.88 -18.21 -16.69
N LYS A 313 -7.12 -19.28 -16.59
CA LYS A 313 -5.75 -19.30 -16.03
C LYS A 313 -4.75 -18.31 -16.67
N ASN A 314 -5.04 -17.84 -17.88
CA ASN A 314 -4.15 -16.96 -18.63
C ASN A 314 -4.75 -15.55 -18.81
N MET A 315 -5.75 -15.16 -18.01
CA MET A 315 -6.32 -13.83 -18.03
C MET A 315 -5.84 -13.03 -16.82
N VAL A 316 -5.62 -11.75 -17.02
CA VAL A 316 -5.31 -10.84 -15.92
C VAL A 316 -6.53 -10.70 -15.03
N CYS A 317 -6.33 -10.99 -13.74
CA CYS A 317 -7.29 -10.74 -12.68
C CYS A 317 -6.66 -9.77 -11.66
N ALA A 318 -7.48 -9.00 -10.98
CA ALA A 318 -7.01 -8.04 -9.99
C ALA A 318 -7.93 -8.02 -8.77
N TYR A 319 -7.37 -7.76 -7.59
CA TYR A 319 -8.15 -7.33 -6.45
C TYR A 319 -8.72 -5.95 -6.73
N GLY A 320 -10.01 -5.73 -6.44
CA GLY A 320 -10.61 -4.40 -6.46
C GLY A 320 -9.89 -3.45 -5.50
N ILE A 321 -9.72 -2.20 -5.93
CA ILE A 321 -8.98 -1.22 -5.12
C ILE A 321 -9.77 -0.77 -3.90
N THR A 322 -11.10 -0.76 -3.97
CA THR A 322 -11.98 -0.28 -2.88
C THR A 322 -11.73 -1.03 -1.59
N GLU A 323 -11.74 -2.35 -1.62
CA GLU A 323 -11.53 -3.21 -0.46
C GLU A 323 -10.07 -3.15 0.04
N LEU A 324 -9.13 -2.79 -0.82
CA LEU A 324 -7.72 -2.66 -0.47
C LEU A 324 -7.34 -1.31 0.16
N LYS A 325 -8.10 -0.23 -0.06
CA LYS A 325 -7.72 1.12 0.37
C LYS A 325 -7.31 1.19 1.84
N ARG A 326 -8.13 0.66 2.74
CA ARG A 326 -7.84 0.66 4.18
C ARG A 326 -6.63 -0.21 4.56
N HIS A 327 -6.42 -1.33 3.83
CA HIS A 327 -5.22 -2.16 4.03
C HIS A 327 -3.96 -1.40 3.58
N ILE A 328 -4.02 -0.75 2.41
CA ILE A 328 -2.93 0.07 1.88
C ILE A 328 -2.63 1.23 2.84
N GLU A 329 -3.66 1.88 3.39
CA GLU A 329 -3.52 2.96 4.38
C GLU A 329 -2.79 2.49 5.63
N LYS A 330 -3.20 1.36 6.24
CA LYS A 330 -2.51 0.78 7.39
C LYS A 330 -1.07 0.43 7.09
N MET A 331 -0.79 -0.23 5.96
CA MET A 331 0.57 -0.54 5.54
C MET A 331 1.41 0.72 5.32
N SER A 332 0.83 1.76 4.72
CA SER A 332 1.50 3.05 4.49
C SER A 332 1.89 3.75 5.78
N ASN A 333 1.11 3.58 6.82
CA ASN A 333 1.37 4.13 8.16
C ASN A 333 2.19 3.19 9.05
N GLY A 334 2.58 2.00 8.56
CA GLY A 334 3.35 1.00 9.32
C GLY A 334 2.54 0.36 10.44
N GLU A 335 1.21 0.31 10.30
CA GLU A 335 0.31 -0.26 11.30
C GLU A 335 0.08 -1.75 11.03
N LYS A 336 0.19 -2.56 12.09
CA LYS A 336 -0.09 -3.99 12.02
C LYS A 336 -1.59 -4.26 11.99
N PHE A 337 -1.97 -5.36 11.34
CA PHE A 337 -3.36 -5.79 11.25
C PHE A 337 -3.78 -6.56 12.49
N ALA A 338 -4.93 -6.16 13.05
CA ALA A 338 -5.62 -6.95 14.04
C ALA A 338 -6.24 -8.18 13.38
N TYR A 339 -6.24 -9.30 14.07
CA TYR A 339 -6.64 -10.60 13.57
C TYR A 339 -7.61 -11.27 14.51
N LEU A 340 -8.70 -11.78 13.96
CA LEU A 340 -9.71 -12.57 14.67
C LEU A 340 -9.81 -14.00 14.11
N GLY A 341 -9.62 -14.19 12.82
CA GLY A 341 -9.54 -15.48 12.14
C GLY A 341 -10.88 -16.04 11.69
N LEU A 342 -11.69 -15.22 11.05
CA LEU A 342 -12.99 -15.58 10.52
C LEU A 342 -13.03 -15.44 8.99
N LYS A 343 -13.75 -16.35 8.32
CA LYS A 343 -14.17 -16.17 6.94
C LYS A 343 -15.68 -16.20 6.88
N GLY A 344 -16.25 -15.22 6.22
CA GLY A 344 -17.70 -15.04 6.19
C GLY A 344 -18.20 -14.41 4.91
N VAL A 345 -19.48 -14.16 4.90
CA VAL A 345 -20.21 -13.48 3.80
C VAL A 345 -21.38 -12.72 4.40
N ASP A 346 -21.98 -11.87 3.59
CA ASP A 346 -23.23 -11.21 3.93
C ASP A 346 -24.39 -12.22 4.01
N VAL A 347 -25.35 -11.95 4.88
CA VAL A 347 -26.63 -12.64 4.88
C VAL A 347 -27.47 -12.08 3.76
N THR A 348 -27.86 -12.95 2.80
CA THR A 348 -28.68 -12.51 1.67
C THR A 348 -30.12 -12.23 2.09
N GLU A 349 -30.85 -11.45 1.28
CA GLU A 349 -32.28 -11.14 1.51
C GLU A 349 -33.14 -12.41 1.52
N GLU A 350 -32.82 -13.39 0.67
CA GLU A 350 -33.49 -14.70 0.63
C GLU A 350 -33.24 -15.48 1.95
N ALA A 351 -32.00 -15.51 2.44
CA ALA A 351 -31.67 -16.20 3.69
C ALA A 351 -32.39 -15.57 4.89
N ASN A 352 -32.50 -14.24 4.90
CA ASN A 352 -33.24 -13.54 5.95
C ASN A 352 -34.75 -13.80 5.86
N SER A 353 -35.36 -13.65 4.68
CA SER A 353 -36.83 -13.72 4.51
C SER A 353 -37.37 -15.16 4.58
N GLU A 354 -36.64 -16.14 4.01
CA GLU A 354 -37.11 -17.53 3.92
C GLU A 354 -36.65 -18.39 5.12
N LEU A 355 -35.45 -18.14 5.63
CA LEU A 355 -34.85 -18.97 6.69
C LEU A 355 -34.78 -18.25 8.04
N GLY A 356 -35.15 -16.96 8.11
CA GLY A 356 -35.11 -16.16 9.34
C GLY A 356 -33.69 -15.92 9.86
N VAL A 357 -32.67 -15.98 9.00
CA VAL A 357 -31.28 -15.68 9.39
C VAL A 357 -31.17 -14.18 9.67
N PRO A 358 -30.72 -13.74 10.85
CA PRO A 358 -30.53 -12.31 11.12
C PRO A 358 -29.52 -11.66 10.14
N TYR A 359 -29.78 -10.41 9.74
CA TYR A 359 -28.77 -9.64 9.01
C TYR A 359 -27.49 -9.49 9.83
N GLY A 360 -26.33 -9.61 9.17
CA GLY A 360 -25.02 -9.54 9.81
C GLY A 360 -23.95 -10.27 9.01
N ALA A 361 -22.78 -10.43 9.60
CA ALA A 361 -21.69 -11.20 9.03
C ALA A 361 -21.85 -12.70 9.33
N TYR A 362 -22.28 -13.48 8.35
CA TYR A 362 -22.43 -14.94 8.46
C TYR A 362 -21.09 -15.64 8.37
N ILE A 363 -20.75 -16.44 9.39
CA ILE A 363 -19.45 -17.13 9.51
C ILE A 363 -19.49 -18.47 8.77
N LYS A 364 -18.70 -18.60 7.71
CA LYS A 364 -18.51 -19.84 6.94
C LYS A 364 -17.41 -20.72 7.49
N GLU A 365 -16.36 -20.12 8.01
CA GLU A 365 -15.18 -20.84 8.53
C GLU A 365 -14.57 -20.07 9.69
N VAL A 366 -14.11 -20.80 10.71
CA VAL A 366 -13.31 -20.27 11.82
C VAL A 366 -11.93 -20.90 11.70
N GLU A 367 -10.90 -20.07 11.61
CA GLU A 367 -9.54 -20.54 11.44
C GLU A 367 -9.00 -21.22 12.71
N MET A 368 -8.19 -22.25 12.50
CA MET A 368 -7.61 -23.03 13.58
C MET A 368 -6.66 -22.15 14.42
N ASP A 369 -6.69 -22.34 15.72
CA ASP A 369 -5.88 -21.59 16.69
C ASP A 369 -6.08 -20.05 16.65
N SER A 370 -7.17 -19.59 16.04
CA SER A 370 -7.54 -18.16 15.98
C SER A 370 -8.15 -17.67 17.29
N PRO A 371 -8.13 -16.36 17.58
CA PRO A 371 -8.85 -15.77 18.69
C PRO A 371 -10.34 -16.10 18.69
N ALA A 372 -10.98 -16.13 17.52
CA ALA A 372 -12.38 -16.50 17.37
C ALA A 372 -12.65 -17.94 17.81
N MET A 373 -11.81 -18.89 17.39
CA MET A 373 -11.91 -20.28 17.78
C MET A 373 -11.74 -20.46 19.30
N LEU A 374 -10.74 -19.79 19.87
CA LEU A 374 -10.46 -19.86 21.32
C LEU A 374 -11.60 -19.27 22.16
N ALA A 375 -12.30 -18.25 21.65
CA ALA A 375 -13.48 -17.67 22.28
C ALA A 375 -14.73 -18.56 22.14
N GLY A 376 -14.74 -19.53 21.23
CA GLY A 376 -15.86 -20.44 21.03
C GLY A 376 -16.87 -20.01 19.96
N ILE A 377 -16.45 -19.12 19.06
CA ILE A 377 -17.20 -18.79 17.83
C ILE A 377 -17.19 -20.02 16.90
N GLN A 378 -18.28 -20.25 16.21
CA GLN A 378 -18.50 -21.43 15.40
C GLN A 378 -18.98 -21.05 13.98
N GLN A 379 -18.76 -21.97 13.05
CA GLN A 379 -19.40 -21.91 11.73
C GLN A 379 -20.92 -21.88 11.91
N GLY A 380 -21.59 -21.01 11.15
CA GLY A 380 -23.04 -20.81 11.23
C GLY A 380 -23.48 -19.70 12.20
N ASP A 381 -22.57 -19.12 12.98
CA ASP A 381 -22.86 -17.91 13.75
C ASP A 381 -23.01 -16.72 12.80
N VAL A 382 -23.81 -15.73 13.25
CA VAL A 382 -23.94 -14.44 12.57
C VAL A 382 -23.48 -13.34 13.52
N ILE A 383 -22.43 -12.62 13.16
CA ILE A 383 -22.00 -11.44 13.93
C ILE A 383 -22.98 -10.31 13.66
N THR A 384 -23.62 -9.79 14.70
CA THR A 384 -24.58 -8.69 14.64
C THR A 384 -24.09 -7.46 15.41
N GLY A 385 -22.99 -7.58 16.16
CA GLY A 385 -22.39 -6.46 16.88
C GLY A 385 -20.89 -6.62 17.09
N PHE A 386 -20.18 -5.49 17.04
CA PHE A 386 -18.74 -5.38 17.26
C PHE A 386 -18.46 -4.18 18.17
N GLY A 387 -18.26 -4.44 19.48
CA GLY A 387 -18.30 -3.40 20.50
C GLY A 387 -19.66 -2.70 20.51
N GLU A 388 -19.66 -1.39 20.35
CA GLU A 388 -20.91 -0.58 20.31
C GLU A 388 -21.50 -0.49 18.87
N ARG A 389 -20.85 -1.03 17.86
CA ARG A 389 -21.30 -0.97 16.46
C ARG A 389 -22.24 -2.11 16.13
N VAL A 390 -23.33 -1.80 15.45
CA VAL A 390 -24.21 -2.81 14.84
C VAL A 390 -23.56 -3.27 13.54
N ILE A 391 -23.56 -4.57 13.28
CA ILE A 391 -22.99 -5.19 12.08
C ILE A 391 -24.13 -5.78 11.26
N ILE A 392 -24.31 -5.31 10.05
CA ILE A 392 -25.32 -5.80 9.10
C ILE A 392 -24.71 -6.49 7.85
N SER A 393 -23.37 -6.38 7.68
CA SER A 393 -22.63 -7.00 6.59
C SER A 393 -21.25 -7.50 7.04
N PHE A 394 -20.62 -8.35 6.23
CA PHE A 394 -19.26 -8.79 6.48
C PHE A 394 -18.25 -7.65 6.24
N ASP A 395 -18.56 -6.74 5.34
CA ASP A 395 -17.74 -5.55 5.09
C ASP A 395 -17.73 -4.61 6.31
N GLU A 396 -18.87 -4.41 6.99
CA GLU A 396 -18.90 -3.62 8.22
C GLU A 396 -18.10 -4.27 9.34
N TYR A 397 -18.14 -5.61 9.45
CA TYR A 397 -17.28 -6.36 10.35
C TYR A 397 -15.80 -6.13 10.03
N THR A 398 -15.39 -6.33 8.76
CA THR A 398 -14.02 -6.10 8.29
C THR A 398 -13.54 -4.68 8.62
N ASN A 399 -14.36 -3.67 8.30
CA ASN A 399 -14.04 -2.27 8.57
C ASN A 399 -13.92 -1.95 10.06
N SER A 400 -14.75 -2.59 10.90
CA SER A 400 -14.68 -2.46 12.35
C SER A 400 -13.39 -3.08 12.89
N LEU A 401 -13.01 -4.26 12.42
CA LEU A 401 -11.77 -4.92 12.79
C LEU A 401 -10.54 -4.14 12.34
N LEU A 402 -10.54 -3.61 11.10
CA LEU A 402 -9.46 -2.77 10.58
C LEU A 402 -9.25 -1.48 11.39
N SER A 403 -10.25 -1.00 12.12
CA SER A 403 -10.09 0.16 13.00
C SER A 403 -9.40 -0.18 14.32
N MET A 404 -9.22 -1.46 14.64
CA MET A 404 -8.62 -1.95 15.89
C MET A 404 -7.11 -2.22 15.71
N LYS A 405 -6.43 -2.36 16.85
CA LYS A 405 -5.01 -2.73 16.92
C LYS A 405 -4.84 -4.12 17.54
N PRO A 406 -3.78 -4.84 17.20
CA PRO A 406 -3.42 -6.06 17.90
C PRO A 406 -3.27 -5.80 19.41
N GLY A 407 -3.87 -6.68 20.22
CA GLY A 407 -3.92 -6.55 21.68
C GLY A 407 -5.16 -5.85 22.22
N ASP A 408 -5.94 -5.19 21.36
CA ASP A 408 -7.24 -4.64 21.79
C ASP A 408 -8.22 -5.76 22.13
N SER A 409 -9.11 -5.50 23.09
CA SER A 409 -10.22 -6.40 23.43
C SER A 409 -11.54 -5.81 22.97
N VAL A 410 -12.39 -6.66 22.42
CA VAL A 410 -13.71 -6.27 21.90
C VAL A 410 -14.77 -7.28 22.30
N GLU A 411 -15.97 -6.80 22.67
CA GLU A 411 -17.16 -7.64 22.83
C GLU A 411 -17.79 -7.88 21.46
N LEU A 412 -17.89 -9.15 21.03
CA LEU A 412 -18.66 -9.55 19.86
C LEU A 412 -20.03 -10.03 20.26
N THR A 413 -21.07 -9.47 19.65
CA THR A 413 -22.43 -9.97 19.73
C THR A 413 -22.71 -10.84 18.52
N ILE A 414 -23.07 -12.10 18.76
CA ILE A 414 -23.41 -13.05 17.70
C ILE A 414 -24.83 -13.59 17.89
N MET A 415 -25.42 -14.02 16.80
CA MET A 415 -26.66 -14.80 16.79
C MET A 415 -26.34 -16.24 16.39
N ARG A 416 -26.59 -17.21 17.28
CA ARG A 416 -26.37 -18.64 17.05
C ARG A 416 -27.69 -19.37 16.92
N GLN A 417 -27.83 -20.18 15.89
CA GLN A 417 -29.01 -21.01 15.69
C GLN A 417 -29.09 -22.11 16.76
N SER A 418 -30.20 -22.16 17.51
CA SER A 418 -30.48 -23.19 18.49
C SER A 418 -31.90 -23.73 18.24
N GLN A 419 -31.99 -24.95 17.73
CA GLN A 419 -33.26 -25.58 17.30
C GLN A 419 -33.87 -24.83 16.11
N GLN A 420 -34.87 -23.96 16.33
CA GLN A 420 -35.58 -23.19 15.33
C GLN A 420 -35.48 -21.66 15.54
N GLU A 421 -34.69 -21.23 16.55
CA GLU A 421 -34.55 -19.83 16.90
C GLU A 421 -33.09 -19.40 16.97
N TYR A 422 -32.82 -18.15 16.64
CA TYR A 422 -31.53 -17.55 16.87
C TYR A 422 -31.44 -16.97 18.28
N LYS A 423 -30.35 -17.29 19.00
CA LYS A 423 -30.08 -16.79 20.35
C LYS A 423 -28.85 -15.87 20.32
N GLU A 424 -29.02 -14.73 20.96
CA GLU A 424 -27.91 -13.79 21.15
C GLU A 424 -26.92 -14.36 22.18
N MET A 425 -25.63 -14.24 21.83
CA MET A 425 -24.50 -14.56 22.70
C MET A 425 -23.44 -13.48 22.57
N LYS A 426 -22.72 -13.23 23.67
CA LYS A 426 -21.64 -12.23 23.71
C LYS A 426 -20.34 -12.89 24.09
N PHE A 427 -19.27 -12.47 23.44
CA PHE A 427 -17.93 -12.97 23.61
C PHE A 427 -16.93 -11.83 23.72
N ASP A 428 -16.18 -11.78 24.83
CA ASP A 428 -15.04 -10.88 24.98
C ASP A 428 -13.81 -11.52 24.37
N ILE A 429 -13.23 -10.88 23.34
CA ILE A 429 -12.13 -11.42 22.56
C ILE A 429 -10.98 -10.43 22.52
N THR A 430 -9.78 -10.91 22.81
CA THR A 430 -8.54 -10.14 22.60
C THR A 430 -7.97 -10.46 21.22
N LEU A 431 -7.81 -9.42 20.39
CA LEU A 431 -7.30 -9.52 19.04
C LEU A 431 -5.79 -9.81 19.03
N THR A 432 -5.33 -10.60 18.08
CA THR A 432 -3.89 -10.88 17.89
C THR A 432 -3.36 -10.21 16.60
N VAL A 433 -2.10 -10.43 16.29
CA VAL A 433 -1.50 -9.97 15.04
C VAL A 433 -1.80 -10.98 13.95
N LEU A 434 -2.22 -10.52 12.78
CA LEU A 434 -2.26 -11.35 11.57
C LEU A 434 -0.82 -11.81 11.27
N LYS A 435 -0.63 -13.13 11.17
CA LYS A 435 0.69 -13.75 10.98
C LYS A 435 1.03 -13.87 9.51
#